data_699a8a307cae00b37521cbcc7a96ed0a
#
_entry.id   699a8a307cae00b37521cbcc7a96ed0a
#
_cell.length_a   1.000
_cell.length_b   1.000
_cell.length_c   1.000
_cell.angle_alpha   90.00
_cell.angle_beta   90.00
_cell.angle_gamma   90.00
#
_symmetry.space_group_name_H-M   'P 1'
#
loop_
_entity.id
_entity.type
_entity.pdbx_description
1 polymer ?
#
loop_
_entity_poly.entity_id
_entity_poly.type
_entity_poly.pdbx_seq_one_letter_code
_entity_poly.pdbx_strand_id
1 'polypeptide(L)'
;VHNNLFAGDPKRQWLNDSIGWVASIPFILIPSSVFKTLHLQHHAFLNHPDKDPDYFARANHPTTAIAKCAVINVHYLIQFLQQIMKEEVSITSIMSSAVYFCLWSFAIGTVYRLGWIPEFMLYAVLPAFIASIVLGYVFDHIVHHPHHDQDPHTGTNHYDFIGAKWLTLGQNSHVVHHVDPRLQWHQYDRHLPEVLEEKYRKKSNTLGANVALPEQIFDQETSHSNVNRNPTKSETITATYQGQAFSVGANETILQAAINQKIRLPHLCQKGICGQCKMKVKGEVIMQGNNILTKTEQAHGYVLVCQSYAKSDVKLD
;
A
#
# COMPACT_ATOMS: atom_id res chain seq x y z
N VAL A 1 -3.51 6.67 4.67
CA VAL A 1 -3.32 5.22 4.50
C VAL A 1 -1.90 4.83 4.93
N HIS A 2 -0.87 5.49 4.41
CA HIS A 2 0.54 5.20 4.69
C HIS A 2 1.06 5.81 6.01
N ASN A 3 0.19 6.31 6.88
CA ASN A 3 0.51 6.92 8.18
C ASN A 3 1.45 8.14 8.10
N ASN A 4 1.40 8.87 6.99
CA ASN A 4 2.39 9.92 6.67
C ASN A 4 2.17 11.25 7.43
N LEU A 5 0.96 11.53 7.95
CA LEU A 5 0.69 12.79 8.65
C LEU A 5 1.48 12.91 9.94
N PHE A 6 1.61 11.79 10.67
CA PHE A 6 2.38 11.71 11.91
C PHE A 6 3.39 10.56 11.81
N ALA A 7 4.13 10.52 10.70
CA ALA A 7 5.13 9.50 10.45
C ALA A 7 6.20 9.48 11.54
N GLY A 8 6.48 8.30 12.08
CA GLY A 8 7.53 8.12 13.08
C GLY A 8 7.16 8.39 14.54
N ASP A 9 5.93 8.82 14.83
CA ASP A 9 5.45 8.94 16.21
C ASP A 9 4.34 7.92 16.52
N PRO A 10 4.70 6.77 17.15
CA PRO A 10 3.73 5.75 17.52
C PRO A 10 2.61 6.26 18.45
N LYS A 11 2.90 7.29 19.25
CA LYS A 11 1.91 7.89 20.17
C LYS A 11 0.81 8.65 19.43
N ARG A 12 1.08 9.07 18.20
CA ARG A 12 0.12 9.83 17.36
C ARG A 12 -0.52 9.01 16.25
N GLN A 13 -0.27 7.70 16.21
CA GLN A 13 -0.85 6.81 15.20
C GLN A 13 -2.38 6.88 15.21
N TRP A 14 -3.00 6.98 16.38
CA TRP A 14 -4.45 7.12 16.51
C TRP A 14 -5.03 8.36 15.78
N LEU A 15 -4.23 9.44 15.63
CA LEU A 15 -4.64 10.62 14.86
C LEU A 15 -4.76 10.30 13.36
N ASN A 16 -3.82 9.53 12.79
CA ASN A 16 -3.91 9.08 11.40
C ASN A 16 -5.19 8.27 11.18
N ASP A 17 -5.50 7.34 12.09
CA ASP A 17 -6.67 6.49 11.99
C ASP A 17 -7.98 7.31 12.18
N SER A 18 -8.00 8.27 13.12
CA SER A 18 -9.14 9.17 13.33
C SER A 18 -9.41 10.06 12.10
N ILE A 19 -8.36 10.63 11.49
CA ILE A 19 -8.50 11.42 10.27
C ILE A 19 -9.01 10.54 9.12
N GLY A 20 -8.49 9.31 8.99
CA GLY A 20 -8.99 8.34 8.03
C GLY A 20 -10.48 8.04 8.23
N TRP A 21 -10.91 7.87 9.47
CA TRP A 21 -12.31 7.68 9.84
C TRP A 21 -13.20 8.84 9.39
N VAL A 22 -12.83 10.07 9.72
CA VAL A 22 -13.57 11.28 9.32
C VAL A 22 -13.60 11.41 7.79
N ALA A 23 -12.47 11.18 7.12
CA ALA A 23 -12.37 11.26 5.67
C ALA A 23 -13.21 10.19 4.94
N SER A 24 -13.50 9.07 5.60
CA SER A 24 -14.33 7.99 5.00
C SER A 24 -15.84 8.24 5.14
N ILE A 25 -16.29 9.19 5.96
CA ILE A 25 -17.73 9.46 6.17
C ILE A 25 -18.50 9.68 4.84
N PRO A 26 -17.99 10.45 3.87
CA PRO A 26 -18.68 10.61 2.58
C PRO A 26 -18.82 9.31 1.76
N PHE A 27 -18.00 8.29 2.08
CA PHE A 27 -17.98 7.00 1.36
C PHE A 27 -18.74 5.96 2.18
N ILE A 28 -20.05 5.86 1.98
CA ILE A 28 -20.96 5.04 2.79
C ILE A 28 -20.55 3.56 2.86
N LEU A 29 -19.98 3.01 1.77
CA LEU A 29 -19.62 1.59 1.66
C LEU A 29 -18.14 1.30 1.98
N ILE A 30 -17.28 2.31 2.06
CA ILE A 30 -15.83 2.11 2.19
C ILE A 30 -15.28 2.82 3.44
N PRO A 31 -15.31 2.16 4.60
CA PRO A 31 -14.60 2.65 5.78
C PRO A 31 -13.09 2.71 5.52
N SER A 32 -12.40 3.61 6.22
CA SER A 32 -10.95 3.78 6.09
C SER A 32 -10.15 2.51 6.34
N SER A 33 -10.64 1.61 7.19
CA SER A 33 -10.03 0.30 7.45
C SER A 33 -10.07 -0.62 6.23
N VAL A 34 -11.19 -0.65 5.49
CA VAL A 34 -11.31 -1.38 4.21
C VAL A 34 -10.37 -0.79 3.18
N PHE A 35 -10.46 0.54 2.96
CA PHE A 35 -9.62 1.22 1.99
C PHE A 35 -8.12 1.03 2.28
N LYS A 36 -7.71 1.20 3.55
CA LYS A 36 -6.32 1.00 3.96
C LYS A 36 -5.81 -0.40 3.65
N THR A 37 -6.61 -1.42 3.95
CA THR A 37 -6.24 -2.83 3.71
C THR A 37 -6.05 -3.09 2.21
N LEU A 38 -7.02 -2.71 1.40
CA LEU A 38 -6.99 -2.93 -0.06
C LEU A 38 -5.91 -2.11 -0.75
N HIS A 39 -5.74 -0.85 -0.38
CA HIS A 39 -4.71 0.02 -0.94
C HIS A 39 -3.28 -0.46 -0.62
N LEU A 40 -3.04 -0.97 0.58
CA LEU A 40 -1.75 -1.59 0.91
C LEU A 40 -1.53 -2.89 0.12
N GLN A 41 -2.58 -3.66 -0.15
CA GLN A 41 -2.51 -4.82 -1.03
C GLN A 41 -2.21 -4.42 -2.47
N HIS A 42 -2.87 -3.37 -2.98
CA HIS A 42 -2.59 -2.80 -4.29
C HIS A 42 -1.10 -2.43 -4.44
N HIS A 43 -0.51 -1.69 -3.49
CA HIS A 43 0.93 -1.41 -3.50
C HIS A 43 1.80 -2.68 -3.49
N ALA A 44 1.35 -3.74 -2.81
CA ALA A 44 2.10 -4.99 -2.74
C ALA A 44 2.06 -5.79 -4.05
N PHE A 45 0.94 -5.72 -4.76
CA PHE A 45 0.66 -6.56 -5.92
C PHE A 45 0.28 -5.74 -7.16
N LEU A 46 0.85 -4.56 -7.30
CA LEU A 46 0.60 -3.60 -8.37
C LEU A 46 0.33 -4.29 -9.72
N ASN A 47 -0.82 -4.01 -10.33
CA ASN A 47 -1.26 -4.54 -11.61
C ASN A 47 -1.29 -6.08 -11.74
N HIS A 48 -1.26 -6.81 -10.62
CA HIS A 48 -1.38 -8.28 -10.66
C HIS A 48 -2.85 -8.67 -10.85
N PRO A 49 -3.20 -9.48 -11.87
CA PRO A 49 -4.60 -9.76 -12.23
C PRO A 49 -5.47 -10.31 -11.10
N ASP A 50 -4.91 -11.18 -10.24
CA ASP A 50 -5.68 -11.90 -9.22
C ASP A 50 -5.49 -11.35 -7.81
N LYS A 51 -4.50 -10.48 -7.58
CA LYS A 51 -4.10 -10.05 -6.23
C LYS A 51 -4.26 -8.56 -6.01
N ASP A 52 -4.26 -7.76 -7.08
CA ASP A 52 -4.42 -6.32 -6.99
C ASP A 52 -5.91 -5.96 -7.04
N PRO A 53 -6.48 -5.39 -5.96
CA PRO A 53 -7.87 -4.96 -5.95
C PRO A 53 -8.20 -3.94 -7.06
N ASP A 54 -7.25 -3.05 -7.39
CA ASP A 54 -7.44 -1.95 -8.32
C ASP A 54 -7.33 -2.41 -9.78
N TYR A 55 -6.80 -3.64 -10.03
CA TYR A 55 -6.81 -4.25 -11.35
C TYR A 55 -8.23 -4.41 -11.93
N PHE A 56 -9.24 -4.41 -11.07
CA PHE A 56 -10.64 -4.38 -11.48
C PHE A 56 -10.96 -3.18 -12.38
N ALA A 57 -10.35 -2.02 -12.14
CA ALA A 57 -10.55 -0.81 -12.94
C ALA A 57 -9.95 -0.90 -14.36
N ARG A 58 -9.12 -1.92 -14.66
CA ARG A 58 -8.55 -2.13 -16.00
C ARG A 58 -9.60 -2.26 -17.07
N ALA A 59 -9.48 -1.45 -18.12
CA ALA A 59 -10.35 -1.48 -19.30
C ALA A 59 -9.61 -0.92 -20.51
N ASN A 60 -10.01 -1.36 -21.70
CA ASN A 60 -9.47 -0.85 -22.97
C ASN A 60 -10.26 0.38 -23.49
N HIS A 61 -11.49 0.58 -23.01
CA HIS A 61 -12.34 1.69 -23.39
C HIS A 61 -12.75 2.53 -22.18
N PRO A 62 -12.77 3.86 -22.29
CA PRO A 62 -13.15 4.75 -21.18
C PRO A 62 -14.55 4.45 -20.62
N THR A 63 -15.52 4.14 -21.48
CA THR A 63 -16.89 3.81 -21.05
C THR A 63 -16.93 2.57 -20.17
N THR A 64 -16.15 1.53 -20.50
CA THR A 64 -16.04 0.32 -19.69
C THR A 64 -15.32 0.61 -18.37
N ALA A 65 -14.28 1.45 -18.39
CA ALA A 65 -13.61 1.90 -17.18
C ALA A 65 -14.58 2.63 -16.25
N ILE A 66 -15.33 3.59 -16.76
CA ILE A 66 -16.34 4.34 -15.99
C ILE A 66 -17.40 3.40 -15.41
N ALA A 67 -17.90 2.44 -16.19
CA ALA A 67 -18.88 1.46 -15.71
C ALA A 67 -18.33 0.58 -14.57
N LYS A 68 -17.06 0.16 -14.65
CA LYS A 68 -16.38 -0.57 -13.58
C LYS A 68 -16.18 0.32 -12.34
N CYS A 69 -15.74 1.57 -12.51
CA CYS A 69 -15.58 2.52 -11.41
C CYS A 69 -16.91 2.84 -10.71
N ALA A 70 -18.05 2.77 -11.42
CA ALA A 70 -19.37 2.94 -10.81
C ALA A 70 -19.71 1.85 -9.77
N VAL A 71 -19.12 0.68 -9.88
CA VAL A 71 -19.34 -0.46 -8.95
C VAL A 71 -18.09 -0.83 -8.15
N ILE A 72 -17.02 -0.04 -8.21
CA ILE A 72 -15.74 -0.34 -7.58
C ILE A 72 -15.85 -0.49 -6.06
N ASN A 73 -16.68 0.32 -5.42
CA ASN A 73 -16.89 0.25 -3.97
C ASN A 73 -17.53 -1.09 -3.55
N VAL A 74 -18.43 -1.63 -4.35
CA VAL A 74 -19.02 -2.96 -4.13
C VAL A 74 -17.94 -4.03 -4.32
N HIS A 75 -17.13 -3.91 -5.37
CA HIS A 75 -15.99 -4.81 -5.60
C HIS A 75 -15.02 -4.80 -4.41
N TYR A 76 -14.64 -3.64 -3.91
CA TYR A 76 -13.76 -3.51 -2.75
C TYR A 76 -14.35 -4.15 -1.48
N LEU A 77 -15.65 -3.98 -1.25
CA LEU A 77 -16.30 -4.63 -0.12
C LEU A 77 -16.26 -6.16 -0.25
N ILE A 78 -16.52 -6.69 -1.44
CA ILE A 78 -16.43 -8.14 -1.73
C ILE A 78 -15.00 -8.64 -1.49
N GLN A 79 -13.99 -7.96 -2.01
CA GLN A 79 -12.58 -8.30 -1.80
C GLN A 79 -12.21 -8.32 -0.32
N PHE A 80 -12.64 -7.32 0.44
CA PHE A 80 -12.38 -7.25 1.87
C PHE A 80 -13.05 -8.42 2.63
N LEU A 81 -14.30 -8.77 2.29
CA LEU A 81 -14.98 -9.92 2.88
C LEU A 81 -14.28 -11.24 2.54
N GLN A 82 -13.78 -11.39 1.32
CA GLN A 82 -12.98 -12.56 0.94
C GLN A 82 -11.68 -12.66 1.73
N GLN A 83 -11.01 -11.54 2.00
CA GLN A 83 -9.81 -11.52 2.85
C GLN A 83 -10.10 -11.85 4.31
N ILE A 84 -11.26 -11.41 4.84
CA ILE A 84 -11.71 -11.84 6.18
C ILE A 84 -11.86 -13.37 6.23
N MET A 85 -12.50 -13.97 5.22
CA MET A 85 -12.67 -15.43 5.15
C MET A 85 -11.34 -16.19 5.04
N LYS A 86 -10.31 -15.57 4.48
CA LYS A 86 -8.95 -16.12 4.41
C LYS A 86 -8.10 -15.82 5.66
N GLU A 87 -8.66 -15.14 6.64
CA GLU A 87 -7.97 -14.71 7.87
C GLU A 87 -6.75 -13.78 7.60
N GLU A 88 -6.79 -13.02 6.50
CA GLU A 88 -5.73 -12.10 6.08
C GLU A 88 -5.90 -10.70 6.67
N VAL A 89 -7.04 -10.41 7.33
CA VAL A 89 -7.40 -9.10 7.88
C VAL A 89 -7.24 -9.08 9.39
N SER A 90 -6.67 -8.00 9.93
CA SER A 90 -6.54 -7.83 11.38
C SER A 90 -7.91 -7.68 12.05
N ILE A 91 -8.05 -8.21 13.26
CA ILE A 91 -9.28 -8.08 14.06
C ILE A 91 -9.65 -6.62 14.30
N THR A 92 -8.66 -5.73 14.44
CA THR A 92 -8.89 -4.29 14.62
C THR A 92 -9.53 -3.66 13.39
N SER A 93 -9.12 -4.05 12.17
CA SER A 93 -9.75 -3.59 10.92
C SER A 93 -11.19 -4.10 10.79
N ILE A 94 -11.44 -5.35 11.16
CA ILE A 94 -12.79 -5.94 11.16
C ILE A 94 -13.69 -5.19 12.13
N MET A 95 -13.25 -4.99 13.38
CA MET A 95 -14.02 -4.28 14.40
C MET A 95 -14.29 -2.83 14.01
N SER A 96 -13.28 -2.12 13.49
CA SER A 96 -13.43 -0.75 12.99
C SER A 96 -14.47 -0.66 11.88
N SER A 97 -14.44 -1.61 10.93
CA SER A 97 -15.42 -1.68 9.84
C SER A 97 -16.83 -1.98 10.36
N ALA A 98 -16.97 -2.90 11.31
CA ALA A 98 -18.24 -3.25 11.91
C ALA A 98 -18.87 -2.04 12.63
N VAL A 99 -18.09 -1.31 13.44
CA VAL A 99 -18.56 -0.08 14.11
C VAL A 99 -19.01 0.96 13.07
N TYR A 100 -18.24 1.14 12.00
CA TYR A 100 -18.59 2.07 10.92
C TYR A 100 -19.94 1.71 10.28
N PHE A 101 -20.16 0.45 9.92
CA PHE A 101 -21.43 0.02 9.32
C PHE A 101 -22.61 0.08 10.31
N CYS A 102 -22.38 -0.19 11.59
CA CYS A 102 -23.42 0.01 12.62
C CYS A 102 -23.84 1.47 12.74
N LEU A 103 -22.88 2.42 12.75
CA LEU A 103 -23.18 3.85 12.79
C LEU A 103 -23.94 4.32 11.54
N TRP A 104 -23.54 3.86 10.36
CA TRP A 104 -24.26 4.16 9.12
C TRP A 104 -25.67 3.56 9.11
N SER A 105 -25.84 2.32 9.58
CA SER A 105 -27.16 1.67 9.69
C SER A 105 -28.07 2.46 10.63
N PHE A 106 -27.54 2.93 11.75
CA PHE A 106 -28.28 3.80 12.68
C PHE A 106 -28.66 5.13 12.04
N ALA A 107 -27.70 5.80 11.34
CA ALA A 107 -27.95 7.06 10.66
C ALA A 107 -29.04 6.91 9.57
N ILE A 108 -28.94 5.88 8.73
CA ILE A 108 -29.94 5.59 7.68
C ILE A 108 -31.30 5.29 8.28
N GLY A 109 -31.36 4.50 9.37
CA GLY A 109 -32.59 4.24 10.12
C GLY A 109 -33.22 5.52 10.66
N THR A 110 -32.41 6.45 11.16
CA THR A 110 -32.88 7.77 11.63
C THR A 110 -33.43 8.62 10.47
N VAL A 111 -32.70 8.69 9.35
CA VAL A 111 -33.15 9.39 8.13
C VAL A 111 -34.48 8.83 7.64
N TYR A 112 -34.62 7.49 7.62
CA TYR A 112 -35.88 6.82 7.26
C TYR A 112 -37.03 7.21 8.21
N ARG A 113 -36.78 7.20 9.51
CA ARG A 113 -37.81 7.57 10.52
C ARG A 113 -38.26 9.03 10.42
N LEU A 114 -37.35 9.92 9.98
CA LEU A 114 -37.65 11.34 9.78
C LEU A 114 -38.32 11.64 8.42
N GLY A 115 -38.40 10.65 7.53
CA GLY A 115 -38.96 10.82 6.19
C GLY A 115 -38.01 11.54 5.20
N TRP A 116 -36.72 11.63 5.48
CA TRP A 116 -35.71 12.37 4.70
C TRP A 116 -34.93 11.50 3.70
N ILE A 117 -35.52 10.37 3.29
CA ILE A 117 -34.86 9.48 2.32
C ILE A 117 -34.59 10.17 0.98
N PRO A 118 -35.53 10.95 0.37
CA PRO A 118 -35.28 11.63 -0.91
C PRO A 118 -34.11 12.61 -0.81
N GLU A 119 -34.05 13.40 0.26
CA GLU A 119 -32.98 14.37 0.50
C GLU A 119 -31.64 13.66 0.72
N PHE A 120 -31.64 12.59 1.48
CA PHE A 120 -30.44 11.77 1.71
C PHE A 120 -29.92 11.16 0.39
N MET A 121 -30.81 10.62 -0.46
CA MET A 121 -30.43 10.10 -1.77
C MET A 121 -29.85 11.19 -2.68
N LEU A 122 -30.46 12.38 -2.68
CA LEU A 122 -30.04 13.48 -3.53
C LEU A 122 -28.75 14.16 -3.05
N TYR A 123 -28.60 14.42 -1.73
CA TYR A 123 -27.53 15.25 -1.21
C TYR A 123 -26.37 14.47 -0.59
N ALA A 124 -26.52 13.18 -0.35
CA ALA A 124 -25.46 12.33 0.19
C ALA A 124 -25.07 11.19 -0.79
N VAL A 125 -26.04 10.34 -1.16
CA VAL A 125 -25.75 9.13 -1.93
C VAL A 125 -25.33 9.47 -3.37
N LEU A 126 -26.05 10.35 -4.06
CA LEU A 126 -25.75 10.71 -5.44
C LEU A 126 -24.37 11.40 -5.57
N PRO A 127 -24.00 12.42 -4.76
CA PRO A 127 -22.66 13.01 -4.81
C PRO A 127 -21.56 12.00 -4.46
N ALA A 128 -21.77 11.15 -3.45
CA ALA A 128 -20.81 10.11 -3.08
C ALA A 128 -20.59 9.11 -4.22
N PHE A 129 -21.65 8.72 -4.91
CA PHE A 129 -21.60 7.83 -6.07
C PHE A 129 -20.81 8.46 -7.23
N ILE A 130 -21.10 9.72 -7.58
CA ILE A 130 -20.38 10.45 -8.62
C ILE A 130 -18.90 10.61 -8.25
N ALA A 131 -18.62 10.99 -6.99
CA ALA A 131 -17.26 11.12 -6.50
C ALA A 131 -16.49 9.78 -6.58
N SER A 132 -17.12 8.66 -6.25
CA SER A 132 -16.50 7.33 -6.37
C SER A 132 -16.15 6.98 -7.81
N ILE A 133 -17.00 7.32 -8.78
CA ILE A 133 -16.69 7.11 -10.21
C ILE A 133 -15.47 7.94 -10.62
N VAL A 134 -15.46 9.23 -10.26
CA VAL A 134 -14.37 10.14 -10.62
C VAL A 134 -13.06 9.69 -9.98
N LEU A 135 -13.09 9.35 -8.70
CA LEU A 135 -11.89 8.92 -7.96
C LEU A 135 -11.37 7.59 -8.53
N GLY A 136 -12.23 6.59 -8.73
CA GLY A 136 -11.83 5.32 -9.32
C GLY A 136 -11.28 5.48 -10.75
N TYR A 137 -11.90 6.35 -11.56
CA TYR A 137 -11.41 6.58 -12.91
C TYR A 137 -10.06 7.31 -12.95
N VAL A 138 -9.89 8.34 -12.12
CA VAL A 138 -8.66 9.17 -12.11
C VAL A 138 -7.52 8.47 -11.37
N PHE A 139 -7.79 7.85 -10.21
CA PHE A 139 -6.74 7.37 -9.30
C PHE A 139 -6.49 5.85 -9.38
N ASP A 140 -7.43 5.07 -9.94
CA ASP A 140 -7.23 3.64 -10.11
C ASP A 140 -7.06 3.27 -11.59
N HIS A 141 -7.84 3.87 -12.51
CA HIS A 141 -7.76 3.51 -13.93
C HIS A 141 -6.67 4.28 -14.68
N ILE A 142 -6.71 5.63 -14.71
CA ILE A 142 -5.80 6.42 -15.56
C ILE A 142 -4.34 6.25 -15.13
N VAL A 143 -4.07 6.37 -13.84
CA VAL A 143 -2.69 6.37 -13.33
C VAL A 143 -2.01 5.01 -13.44
N HIS A 144 -2.76 3.93 -13.64
CA HIS A 144 -2.25 2.57 -13.83
C HIS A 144 -2.39 2.04 -15.27
N HIS A 145 -3.10 2.77 -16.14
CA HIS A 145 -3.30 2.33 -17.52
C HIS A 145 -1.95 2.13 -18.25
N PRO A 146 -1.74 1.04 -18.99
CA PRO A 146 -2.65 -0.05 -19.36
C PRO A 146 -2.70 -1.25 -18.38
N HIS A 147 -2.17 -1.17 -17.16
CA HIS A 147 -2.18 -2.20 -16.11
C HIS A 147 -1.43 -3.48 -16.51
N HIS A 148 -0.27 -3.36 -17.13
CA HIS A 148 0.49 -4.51 -17.62
C HIS A 148 1.75 -4.80 -16.82
N ASP A 149 2.34 -3.79 -16.21
CA ASP A 149 3.63 -3.89 -15.54
C ASP A 149 3.46 -3.84 -14.03
N GLN A 150 4.17 -4.70 -13.31
CA GLN A 150 4.13 -4.81 -11.86
C GLN A 150 5.29 -4.06 -11.16
N ASP A 151 6.23 -3.49 -11.91
CA ASP A 151 7.28 -2.65 -11.33
C ASP A 151 6.72 -1.27 -10.96
N PRO A 152 6.95 -0.76 -9.76
CA PRO A 152 6.43 0.54 -9.30
C PRO A 152 6.79 1.72 -10.21
N HIS A 153 7.97 1.71 -10.86
CA HIS A 153 8.39 2.78 -11.74
C HIS A 153 7.67 2.74 -13.09
N THR A 154 7.46 1.54 -13.65
CA THR A 154 6.95 1.39 -15.02
C THR A 154 5.47 1.06 -15.08
N GLY A 155 4.91 0.48 -14.03
CA GLY A 155 3.50 0.08 -13.90
C GLY A 155 2.55 1.21 -13.52
N THR A 156 3.06 2.43 -13.27
CA THR A 156 2.28 3.62 -12.95
C THR A 156 2.69 4.80 -13.83
N ASN A 157 1.83 5.82 -13.88
CA ASN A 157 2.04 6.95 -14.78
C ASN A 157 2.25 8.28 -14.04
N HIS A 158 2.84 9.21 -14.77
CA HIS A 158 2.87 10.62 -14.45
C HIS A 158 2.15 11.38 -15.57
N TYR A 159 1.33 12.35 -15.21
CA TYR A 159 0.62 13.22 -16.12
C TYR A 159 0.91 14.67 -15.78
N ASP A 160 1.41 15.42 -16.76
CA ASP A 160 1.67 16.84 -16.60
C ASP A 160 0.67 17.66 -17.42
N PHE A 161 -0.07 18.53 -16.74
CA PHE A 161 -0.96 19.53 -17.32
C PHE A 161 -1.13 20.71 -16.35
N ILE A 162 -1.56 21.85 -16.87
CA ILE A 162 -1.69 23.09 -16.07
C ILE A 162 -2.62 22.83 -14.88
N GLY A 163 -2.10 22.99 -13.66
CA GLY A 163 -2.85 22.80 -12.42
C GLY A 163 -2.98 21.35 -11.94
N ALA A 164 -2.37 20.38 -12.64
CA ALA A 164 -2.45 18.96 -12.32
C ALA A 164 -2.19 18.65 -10.84
N LYS A 165 -1.11 19.19 -10.29
CA LYS A 165 -0.72 18.98 -8.89
C LYS A 165 -1.82 19.37 -7.90
N TRP A 166 -2.43 20.52 -8.09
CA TRP A 166 -3.46 21.02 -7.18
C TRP A 166 -4.79 20.31 -7.37
N LEU A 167 -5.17 20.06 -8.62
CA LEU A 167 -6.42 19.39 -8.94
C LEU A 167 -6.44 17.93 -8.46
N THR A 168 -5.31 17.26 -8.50
CA THR A 168 -5.19 15.84 -8.13
C THR A 168 -4.52 15.62 -6.77
N LEU A 169 -4.19 16.70 -6.05
CA LEU A 169 -3.41 16.65 -4.79
C LEU A 169 -2.12 15.82 -4.95
N GLY A 170 -1.40 16.06 -6.06
CA GLY A 170 -0.14 15.41 -6.38
C GLY A 170 -0.28 14.01 -7.01
N GLN A 171 -1.48 13.45 -7.11
CA GLN A 171 -1.69 12.12 -7.70
C GLN A 171 -1.43 12.06 -9.21
N ASN A 172 -1.29 13.20 -9.89
CA ASN A 172 -0.73 13.27 -11.23
C ASN A 172 0.70 12.67 -11.32
N SER A 173 1.44 12.65 -10.21
CA SER A 173 2.76 12.03 -10.06
C SER A 173 2.67 10.69 -9.32
N HIS A 174 1.70 9.85 -9.67
CA HIS A 174 1.38 8.60 -8.99
C HIS A 174 2.55 7.62 -8.95
N VAL A 175 3.44 7.67 -9.94
CA VAL A 175 4.68 6.91 -9.95
C VAL A 175 5.54 7.18 -8.71
N VAL A 176 5.64 8.44 -8.23
CA VAL A 176 6.38 8.77 -7.02
C VAL A 176 5.72 8.16 -5.78
N HIS A 177 4.38 8.18 -5.74
CA HIS A 177 3.60 7.54 -4.68
C HIS A 177 3.87 6.03 -4.57
N HIS A 178 3.97 5.33 -5.70
CA HIS A 178 4.26 3.89 -5.70
C HIS A 178 5.71 3.55 -5.39
N VAL A 179 6.66 4.39 -5.82
CA VAL A 179 8.09 4.19 -5.56
C VAL A 179 8.43 4.47 -4.09
N ASP A 180 7.93 5.57 -3.53
CA ASP A 180 8.08 5.86 -2.10
C ASP A 180 6.76 6.37 -1.47
N PRO A 181 5.90 5.47 -1.01
CA PRO A 181 4.61 5.81 -0.43
C PRO A 181 4.72 6.56 0.92
N ARG A 182 5.92 6.77 1.47
CA ARG A 182 6.15 7.56 2.69
C ARG A 182 6.18 9.06 2.42
N LEU A 183 6.42 9.46 1.17
CA LEU A 183 6.44 10.86 0.79
C LEU A 183 5.03 11.44 0.87
N GLN A 184 4.96 12.68 1.32
CA GLN A 184 3.71 13.44 1.26
C GLN A 184 3.57 14.06 -0.14
N TRP A 185 2.34 14.24 -0.61
CA TRP A 185 2.04 14.70 -1.96
C TRP A 185 2.75 16.01 -2.37
N HIS A 186 2.99 16.91 -1.41
CA HIS A 186 3.71 18.17 -1.68
C HIS A 186 5.22 17.99 -1.89
N GLN A 187 5.77 16.82 -1.56
CA GLN A 187 7.18 16.48 -1.74
C GLN A 187 7.45 15.81 -3.09
N TYR A 188 6.41 15.38 -3.82
CA TYR A 188 6.56 14.59 -5.04
C TYR A 188 7.38 15.30 -6.12
N ASP A 189 7.22 16.61 -6.32
CA ASP A 189 7.97 17.35 -7.33
C ASP A 189 9.49 17.27 -7.15
N ARG A 190 9.95 17.18 -5.90
CA ARG A 190 11.38 17.07 -5.60
C ARG A 190 11.96 15.72 -6.00
N HIS A 191 11.17 14.65 -5.90
CA HIS A 191 11.60 13.28 -6.18
C HIS A 191 11.23 12.81 -7.58
N LEU A 192 10.33 13.52 -8.25
CA LEU A 192 9.83 13.15 -9.57
C LEU A 192 10.93 13.01 -10.64
N PRO A 193 11.93 13.92 -10.75
CA PRO A 193 12.97 13.79 -11.76
C PRO A 193 13.74 12.48 -11.67
N GLU A 194 14.20 12.11 -10.47
CA GLU A 194 14.94 10.86 -10.22
C GLU A 194 14.07 9.63 -10.53
N VAL A 195 12.82 9.64 -10.12
CA VAL A 195 11.88 8.55 -10.36
C VAL A 195 11.58 8.38 -11.84
N LEU A 196 11.45 9.47 -12.60
CA LEU A 196 11.24 9.42 -14.06
C LEU A 196 12.48 8.95 -14.80
N GLU A 197 13.68 9.37 -14.40
CA GLU A 197 14.94 8.87 -14.98
C GLU A 197 15.01 7.35 -14.84
N GLU A 198 14.77 6.82 -13.64
CA GLU A 198 14.78 5.37 -13.42
C GLU A 198 13.68 4.66 -14.23
N LYS A 199 12.49 5.25 -14.34
CA LYS A 199 11.40 4.75 -15.17
C LYS A 199 11.83 4.61 -16.64
N TYR A 200 12.43 5.64 -17.21
CA TYR A 200 12.88 5.63 -18.60
C TYR A 200 14.03 4.64 -18.80
N ARG A 201 14.98 4.57 -17.88
CA ARG A 201 16.08 3.60 -17.89
C ARG A 201 15.56 2.16 -17.90
N LYS A 202 14.60 1.82 -17.05
CA LYS A 202 13.99 0.48 -17.01
C LYS A 202 13.24 0.16 -18.30
N LYS A 203 12.46 1.10 -18.84
CA LYS A 203 11.77 0.92 -20.12
C LYS A 203 12.73 0.72 -21.30
N SER A 204 13.83 1.46 -21.36
CA SER A 204 14.86 1.29 -22.38
C SER A 204 15.48 -0.11 -22.34
N ASN A 205 15.82 -0.59 -21.15
CA ASN A 205 16.39 -1.92 -20.97
C ASN A 205 15.44 -3.05 -21.39
N THR A 206 14.14 -2.86 -21.17
CA THR A 206 13.11 -3.86 -21.53
C THR A 206 12.86 -3.91 -23.03
N LEU A 207 12.95 -2.77 -23.73
CA LEU A 207 12.65 -2.65 -25.16
C LEU A 207 13.88 -2.91 -26.05
N GLY A 208 15.08 -3.07 -25.50
CA GLY A 208 16.31 -3.24 -26.28
C GLY A 208 16.64 -2.04 -27.20
N ALA A 209 16.02 -0.90 -26.96
CA ALA A 209 16.17 0.31 -27.75
C ALA A 209 16.85 1.41 -26.92
N ASN A 210 17.83 2.11 -27.52
CA ASN A 210 18.32 3.38 -27.00
C ASN A 210 17.19 4.44 -27.11
N VAL A 211 16.36 4.54 -26.09
CA VAL A 211 15.43 5.66 -25.96
C VAL A 211 16.26 6.85 -25.47
N ALA A 212 16.40 7.87 -26.30
CA ALA A 212 17.08 9.11 -25.92
C ALA A 212 16.36 9.72 -24.70
N LEU A 213 17.08 9.88 -23.62
CA LEU A 213 16.61 10.62 -22.45
C LEU A 213 16.44 12.11 -22.84
N PRO A 214 15.44 12.81 -22.30
CA PRO A 214 15.36 14.26 -22.45
C PRO A 214 16.62 14.92 -21.88
N GLU A 215 17.27 15.75 -22.65
CA GLU A 215 18.61 16.30 -22.45
C GLU A 215 18.82 17.22 -21.21
N GLN A 216 17.95 17.24 -20.24
CA GLN A 216 17.95 18.26 -19.16
C GLN A 216 18.15 17.73 -17.72
N ILE A 217 18.63 16.51 -17.49
CA ILE A 217 18.75 15.97 -16.10
C ILE A 217 20.14 15.37 -15.81
N PHE A 218 21.23 15.92 -16.30
CA PHE A 218 22.56 15.45 -15.89
C PHE A 218 23.40 16.56 -15.27
N ASP A 219 23.55 16.47 -13.97
CA ASP A 219 24.78 16.73 -13.21
C ASP A 219 24.62 16.22 -11.78
N GLN A 220 25.10 15.03 -11.50
CA GLN A 220 25.82 14.59 -10.29
C GLN A 220 25.89 13.06 -10.19
N GLU A 221 27.08 12.56 -10.36
CA GLU A 221 27.46 11.17 -10.09
C GLU A 221 27.50 10.90 -8.59
N THR A 222 26.85 9.80 -8.16
CA THR A 222 27.24 9.13 -6.92
C THR A 222 27.31 7.62 -7.13
N SER A 223 28.50 7.11 -6.93
CA SER A 223 28.90 5.71 -7.03
C SER A 223 28.31 4.83 -5.92
N HIS A 224 27.68 3.73 -6.27
CA HIS A 224 27.40 2.64 -5.33
C HIS A 224 28.16 1.36 -5.69
N SER A 225 28.96 0.92 -4.74
CA SER A 225 29.80 -0.26 -4.80
C SER A 225 29.01 -1.57 -4.62
N ASN A 226 29.23 -2.51 -5.54
CA ASN A 226 28.82 -3.90 -5.45
C ASN A 226 29.63 -4.64 -4.37
N VAL A 227 28.96 -5.29 -3.43
CA VAL A 227 29.55 -6.26 -2.52
C VAL A 227 29.04 -7.66 -2.83
N ASN A 228 29.91 -8.43 -3.43
CA ASN A 228 29.77 -9.88 -3.66
C ASN A 228 30.07 -10.62 -2.35
N ARG A 229 29.21 -11.52 -1.89
CA ARG A 229 29.53 -12.45 -0.78
C ARG A 229 29.14 -13.88 -1.14
N ASN A 230 30.13 -14.74 -1.11
CA ASN A 230 30.04 -16.18 -1.19
C ASN A 230 29.37 -16.78 0.09
N PRO A 231 28.67 -17.90 -0.01
CA PRO A 231 28.01 -18.53 1.13
C PRO A 231 28.95 -19.42 1.93
N THR A 232 28.99 -19.23 3.25
CA THR A 232 29.63 -20.15 4.20
C THR A 232 28.59 -20.68 5.19
N LYS A 233 28.52 -22.02 5.25
CA LYS A 233 28.07 -22.95 6.30
C LYS A 233 26.78 -22.65 7.07
N SER A 234 25.83 -23.57 6.93
CA SER A 234 24.52 -23.62 7.59
C SER A 234 24.65 -23.78 9.11
N GLU A 235 24.51 -22.69 9.85
CA GLU A 235 24.06 -22.74 11.23
C GLU A 235 22.55 -22.49 11.24
N THR A 236 21.79 -23.43 11.82
CA THR A 236 20.34 -23.31 11.97
C THR A 236 20.06 -22.32 13.11
N ILE A 237 19.53 -21.15 12.79
CA ILE A 237 19.15 -20.11 13.75
C ILE A 237 17.72 -20.38 14.23
N THR A 238 17.47 -20.17 15.51
CA THR A 238 16.14 -20.34 16.12
C THR A 238 15.46 -18.99 16.31
N ALA A 239 14.24 -18.85 15.78
CA ALA A 239 13.35 -17.75 16.09
C ALA A 239 12.25 -18.22 17.04
N THR A 240 11.86 -17.35 17.99
CA THR A 240 10.79 -17.64 18.95
C THR A 240 9.73 -16.56 18.89
N TYR A 241 8.46 -16.95 18.74
CA TYR A 241 7.30 -16.07 18.76
C TYR A 241 6.20 -16.66 19.64
N GLN A 242 5.70 -15.91 20.62
CA GLN A 242 4.65 -16.35 21.56
C GLN A 242 4.93 -17.74 22.19
N GLY A 243 6.19 -18.02 22.49
CA GLY A 243 6.61 -19.31 23.07
C GLY A 243 6.77 -20.45 22.08
N GLN A 244 6.48 -20.25 20.78
CA GLN A 244 6.72 -21.24 19.72
C GLN A 244 8.09 -20.95 19.08
N ALA A 245 8.94 -21.97 19.03
CA ALA A 245 10.26 -21.90 18.39
C ALA A 245 10.18 -22.45 16.96
N PHE A 246 10.90 -21.84 16.04
CA PHE A 246 11.02 -22.28 14.64
C PHE A 246 12.42 -21.98 14.10
N SER A 247 12.87 -22.78 13.16
CA SER A 247 14.17 -22.62 12.53
C SER A 247 14.13 -21.62 11.39
N VAL A 248 15.17 -20.79 11.29
CA VAL A 248 15.34 -19.82 10.21
C VAL A 248 16.60 -20.16 9.43
N GLY A 249 16.46 -20.43 8.16
CA GLY A 249 17.57 -20.67 7.26
C GLY A 249 18.36 -19.42 6.89
N ALA A 250 19.61 -19.59 6.49
CA ALA A 250 20.52 -18.46 6.18
C ALA A 250 20.04 -17.56 5.02
N ASN A 251 19.25 -18.11 4.09
CA ASN A 251 18.82 -17.44 2.86
C ASN A 251 17.30 -17.19 2.79
N GLU A 252 16.60 -17.26 3.91
CA GLU A 252 15.17 -16.94 3.98
C GLU A 252 14.89 -15.86 5.02
N THR A 253 13.83 -15.11 4.82
CA THR A 253 13.40 -14.12 5.80
C THR A 253 12.73 -14.80 6.99
N ILE A 254 12.73 -14.14 8.15
CA ILE A 254 12.06 -14.66 9.35
C ILE A 254 10.59 -14.97 9.06
N LEU A 255 9.91 -14.14 8.27
CA LEU A 255 8.52 -14.40 7.87
C LEU A 255 8.40 -15.64 6.98
N GLN A 256 9.28 -15.82 6.01
CA GLN A 256 9.24 -17.00 5.13
C GLN A 256 9.45 -18.29 5.91
N ALA A 257 10.41 -18.31 6.82
CA ALA A 257 10.67 -19.43 7.72
C ALA A 257 9.44 -19.76 8.58
N ALA A 258 8.76 -18.75 9.11
CA ALA A 258 7.54 -18.93 9.89
C ALA A 258 6.40 -19.53 9.04
N ILE A 259 6.18 -19.00 7.83
CA ILE A 259 5.15 -19.51 6.91
C ILE A 259 5.42 -20.99 6.56
N ASN A 260 6.67 -21.33 6.22
CA ASN A 260 7.07 -22.69 5.88
C ASN A 260 6.80 -23.70 7.01
N GLN A 261 6.88 -23.25 8.27
CA GLN A 261 6.64 -24.05 9.47
C GLN A 261 5.25 -23.84 10.07
N LYS A 262 4.33 -23.18 9.33
CA LYS A 262 2.93 -22.94 9.71
C LYS A 262 2.78 -22.10 10.99
N ILE A 263 3.76 -21.25 11.29
CA ILE A 263 3.71 -20.29 12.38
C ILE A 263 3.11 -18.99 11.87
N ARG A 264 2.04 -18.53 12.49
CA ARG A 264 1.29 -17.34 12.08
C ARG A 264 1.93 -16.07 12.64
N LEU A 265 2.75 -15.40 11.86
CA LEU A 265 3.20 -14.03 12.14
C LEU A 265 2.28 -13.01 11.45
N PRO A 266 2.02 -11.84 12.06
CA PRO A 266 1.29 -10.78 11.39
C PRO A 266 2.00 -10.38 10.09
N HIS A 267 1.32 -10.42 8.96
CA HIS A 267 1.86 -9.99 7.68
C HIS A 267 0.74 -9.69 6.68
N LEU A 268 1.06 -8.94 5.61
CA LEU A 268 0.15 -8.68 4.50
C LEU A 268 0.93 -8.65 3.17
N CYS A 269 1.73 -7.60 2.93
CA CYS A 269 2.35 -7.37 1.62
C CYS A 269 3.61 -8.20 1.36
N GLN A 270 4.32 -8.66 2.35
CA GLN A 270 5.62 -9.37 2.31
C GLN A 270 6.74 -8.61 1.55
N LYS A 271 6.54 -7.33 1.23
CA LYS A 271 7.45 -6.47 0.45
C LYS A 271 8.04 -5.29 1.25
N GLY A 272 7.82 -5.23 2.56
CA GLY A 272 8.37 -4.19 3.43
C GLY A 272 7.68 -2.82 3.35
N ILE A 273 6.51 -2.71 2.71
CA ILE A 273 5.83 -1.44 2.44
C ILE A 273 4.57 -1.20 3.27
N CYS A 274 3.92 -2.25 3.82
CA CYS A 274 2.67 -2.09 4.57
C CYS A 274 2.86 -1.96 6.09
N GLY A 275 4.03 -2.37 6.63
CA GLY A 275 4.32 -2.35 8.06
C GLY A 275 3.56 -3.37 8.91
N GLN A 276 2.70 -4.23 8.34
CA GLN A 276 1.92 -5.22 9.10
C GLN A 276 2.79 -6.28 9.80
N CYS A 277 3.94 -6.57 9.21
CA CYS A 277 4.93 -7.50 9.77
C CYS A 277 5.95 -6.81 10.68
N LYS A 278 5.66 -5.60 11.18
CA LYS A 278 6.53 -4.89 12.11
C LYS A 278 6.49 -5.55 13.47
N MET A 279 7.64 -6.00 13.96
CA MET A 279 7.80 -6.66 15.24
C MET A 279 9.05 -6.15 15.96
N LYS A 280 9.01 -6.17 17.28
CA LYS A 280 10.20 -5.90 18.07
C LYS A 280 11.04 -7.17 18.17
N VAL A 281 12.33 -7.06 17.88
CA VAL A 281 13.23 -8.22 17.86
C VAL A 281 14.33 -8.05 18.90
N LYS A 282 14.57 -9.13 19.66
CA LYS A 282 15.76 -9.28 20.49
C LYS A 282 16.64 -10.32 19.82
N GLY A 283 17.86 -9.96 19.48
CA GLY A 283 18.82 -10.75 18.71
C GLY A 283 19.33 -9.95 17.51
N GLU A 284 20.27 -10.52 16.77
CA GLU A 284 20.87 -9.84 15.61
C GLU A 284 20.11 -10.21 14.33
N VAL A 285 19.70 -9.17 13.58
CA VAL A 285 19.04 -9.30 12.29
C VAL A 285 19.60 -8.31 11.29
N ILE A 286 19.62 -8.70 10.03
CA ILE A 286 19.89 -7.78 8.91
C ILE A 286 18.60 -7.62 8.14
N MET A 287 18.16 -6.36 8.00
CA MET A 287 17.00 -6.01 7.18
C MET A 287 17.49 -5.60 5.78
N GLN A 288 16.96 -6.23 4.75
CA GLN A 288 17.29 -5.97 3.34
C GLN A 288 16.01 -5.64 2.56
N GLY A 289 16.15 -4.82 1.52
CA GLY A 289 15.01 -4.42 0.69
C GLY A 289 14.26 -3.20 1.25
N ASN A 290 13.00 -3.08 0.85
CA ASN A 290 12.15 -1.94 1.25
C ASN A 290 11.92 -1.91 2.75
N ASN A 291 12.04 -0.71 3.32
CA ASN A 291 11.91 -0.51 4.75
C ASN A 291 11.08 0.75 5.06
N ILE A 292 9.84 0.54 5.46
CA ILE A 292 8.93 1.63 5.87
C ILE A 292 9.20 2.13 7.30
N LEU A 293 10.07 1.46 8.07
CA LEU A 293 10.34 1.85 9.44
C LEU A 293 11.13 3.16 9.51
N THR A 294 10.72 4.02 10.40
CA THR A 294 11.47 5.23 10.74
C THR A 294 12.79 4.90 11.46
N LYS A 295 13.76 5.82 11.42
CA LYS A 295 15.00 5.67 12.17
C LYS A 295 14.76 5.47 13.66
N THR A 296 13.73 6.10 14.22
CA THR A 296 13.34 5.96 15.63
C THR A 296 12.83 4.55 15.93
N GLU A 297 11.98 3.98 15.08
CA GLU A 297 11.49 2.61 15.26
C GLU A 297 12.63 1.59 15.16
N GLN A 298 13.51 1.76 14.20
CA GLN A 298 14.71 0.91 14.08
C GLN A 298 15.60 1.00 15.33
N ALA A 299 15.83 2.21 15.86
CA ALA A 299 16.58 2.41 17.10
C ALA A 299 15.93 1.76 18.34
N HIS A 300 14.58 1.58 18.31
CA HIS A 300 13.85 0.87 19.35
C HIS A 300 13.76 -0.65 19.12
N GLY A 301 14.49 -1.19 18.13
CA GLY A 301 14.57 -2.62 17.83
C GLY A 301 13.37 -3.17 17.04
N TYR A 302 12.60 -2.31 16.37
CA TYR A 302 11.57 -2.78 15.45
C TYR A 302 12.18 -3.15 14.09
N VAL A 303 11.70 -4.26 13.54
CA VAL A 303 12.06 -4.74 12.20
C VAL A 303 10.82 -5.15 11.42
N LEU A 304 10.95 -5.25 10.10
CA LEU A 304 9.95 -5.88 9.24
C LEU A 304 10.37 -7.34 9.00
N VAL A 305 9.73 -8.29 9.65
CA VAL A 305 10.14 -9.71 9.57
C VAL A 305 10.07 -10.28 8.14
N CYS A 306 9.31 -9.66 7.23
CA CYS A 306 9.29 -10.01 5.82
C CYS A 306 10.52 -9.53 5.03
N GLN A 307 11.37 -8.66 5.61
CA GLN A 307 12.59 -8.13 5.02
C GLN A 307 13.81 -8.39 5.91
N SER A 308 13.64 -9.18 6.97
CA SER A 308 14.69 -9.43 7.98
C SER A 308 15.19 -10.85 7.91
N TYR A 309 16.51 -10.98 7.92
CA TYR A 309 17.27 -12.23 7.97
C TYR A 309 17.93 -12.33 9.36
N ALA A 310 17.71 -13.42 10.06
CA ALA A 310 18.32 -13.66 11.36
C ALA A 310 19.82 -13.92 11.22
N LYS A 311 20.61 -13.39 12.16
CA LYS A 311 22.06 -13.63 12.26
C LYS A 311 22.45 -14.29 13.58
N SER A 312 21.56 -14.30 14.54
CA SER A 312 21.63 -15.06 15.79
C SER A 312 20.24 -15.56 16.13
N ASP A 313 20.12 -16.34 17.21
CA ASP A 313 18.81 -16.65 17.74
C ASP A 313 18.04 -15.38 18.07
N VAL A 314 16.77 -15.33 17.67
CA VAL A 314 15.91 -14.15 17.78
C VAL A 314 14.63 -14.44 18.53
N LYS A 315 14.22 -13.48 19.36
CA LYS A 315 12.90 -13.46 19.99
C LYS A 315 12.09 -12.32 19.42
N LEU A 316 10.86 -12.64 18.97
CA LEU A 316 9.89 -11.73 18.38
C LEU A 316 8.83 -11.39 19.44
N ASP A 317 8.59 -10.07 19.65
CA ASP A 317 7.61 -9.52 20.60
C ASP A 317 6.60 -8.62 19.89
#